data_891fc1c08fb539051473f259b4f4b116
#
_entry.id   891fc1c08fb539051473f259b4f4b116
#
_cell.length_a   1.000
_cell.length_b   1.000
_cell.length_c   1.000
_cell.angle_alpha   90.00
_cell.angle_beta   90.00
_cell.angle_gamma   90.00
#
_symmetry.space_group_name_H-M   'P 1'
#
loop_
_entity.id
_entity.type
_entity.pdbx_description
1 polymer ?
#
loop_
_entity_poly.entity_id
_entity_poly.type
_entity_poly.pdbx_seq_one_letter_code
_entity_poly.pdbx_strand_id
1 'polypeptide(L)'
;MTLSRRTFSASLSAVALGASLVAVPAFAQDTIKVGVLHSLSGTMAISETVLKDTVLMAIDEINAKGGVLGKKLEPVVVDPASNWPLFAEKARQLISKDKVAVTFGCWTSVSRKSVLPVYEELNSLLFYPVQYEGEELSKNVFYTGAAPNQQAIPAVEYLMSKDGGSAKRFVLLGTDYVYPRTTNKILRAFLKSKGVADADIMEDYTPFGHSDYQGIIAKIKKFASEGKKTAVVSTINGDSNVPFYKELGNQGLKATDVPVVAFSVGEEELRGVDTKPLVGHLAAWNYFMSIKSPANTEF
;
A
#
# COMPACT_ATOMS: atom_id res chain seq x y z
N MET A 1 51.68 -67.81 60.37
CA MET A 1 50.94 -68.12 59.17
C MET A 1 50.37 -66.78 58.64
N THR A 2 51.07 -66.12 57.76
CA THR A 2 50.68 -64.83 57.27
C THR A 2 50.86 -64.82 55.73
N LEU A 3 49.77 -64.71 55.01
CA LEU A 3 49.65 -64.65 53.58
C LEU A 3 49.92 -63.22 53.10
N SER A 4 50.97 -63.07 52.34
CA SER A 4 51.31 -61.79 51.63
C SER A 4 50.39 -61.54 50.45
N ARG A 5 49.77 -60.37 50.42
CA ARG A 5 49.02 -59.87 49.26
C ARG A 5 49.97 -59.12 48.32
N ARG A 6 50.18 -59.66 47.14
CA ARG A 6 50.79 -58.96 46.04
C ARG A 6 49.76 -58.18 45.27
N THR A 7 49.84 -56.87 45.34
CA THR A 7 49.04 -55.94 44.54
C THR A 7 49.57 -55.87 43.13
N PHE A 8 48.73 -56.20 42.17
CA PHE A 8 48.98 -56.01 40.73
C PHE A 8 48.51 -54.62 40.37
N SER A 9 49.39 -53.70 40.07
CA SER A 9 49.09 -52.37 39.51
C SER A 9 48.96 -52.49 38.01
N ALA A 10 47.75 -52.41 37.48
CA ALA A 10 47.51 -52.26 36.03
C ALA A 10 47.46 -50.77 35.72
N SER A 11 48.47 -50.33 34.99
CA SER A 11 48.52 -48.95 34.44
C SER A 11 47.56 -48.85 33.27
N LEU A 12 46.44 -48.18 33.44
CA LEU A 12 45.56 -47.76 32.33
C LEU A 12 46.12 -46.46 31.77
N SER A 13 46.76 -46.54 30.61
CA SER A 13 47.09 -45.35 29.82
C SER A 13 45.85 -44.79 29.13
N ALA A 14 45.26 -43.74 29.69
CA ALA A 14 44.17 -43.01 29.07
C ALA A 14 44.74 -42.13 27.94
N VAL A 15 44.55 -42.57 26.70
CA VAL A 15 44.75 -41.72 25.54
C VAL A 15 43.59 -40.73 25.46
N ALA A 16 43.82 -39.52 25.97
CA ALA A 16 42.90 -38.38 25.75
C ALA A 16 43.00 -37.92 24.29
N LEU A 17 42.09 -38.38 23.43
CA LEU A 17 41.87 -37.74 22.14
C LEU A 17 41.27 -36.35 22.40
N GLY A 18 42.14 -35.33 22.34
CA GLY A 18 41.73 -33.94 22.31
C GLY A 18 40.98 -33.64 21.01
N ALA A 19 39.66 -33.76 21.01
CA ALA A 19 38.85 -33.19 19.96
C ALA A 19 38.94 -31.65 20.08
N SER A 20 39.90 -31.08 19.35
CA SER A 20 39.94 -29.63 19.14
C SER A 20 38.70 -29.25 18.36
N LEU A 21 37.66 -28.79 19.06
CA LEU A 21 36.54 -28.04 18.48
C LEU A 21 37.17 -26.78 17.82
N VAL A 22 37.49 -26.89 16.54
CA VAL A 22 37.75 -25.72 15.74
C VAL A 22 36.42 -24.92 15.73
N ALA A 23 36.33 -23.93 16.61
CA ALA A 23 35.30 -22.93 16.53
C ALA A 23 35.50 -22.23 15.19
N VAL A 24 34.77 -22.69 14.16
CA VAL A 24 34.64 -21.95 12.93
C VAL A 24 34.02 -20.61 13.33
N PRO A 25 34.74 -19.48 13.12
CA PRO A 25 34.13 -18.20 13.41
C PRO A 25 32.83 -18.16 12.56
N ALA A 26 31.69 -18.06 13.22
CA ALA A 26 30.45 -17.73 12.54
C ALA A 26 30.65 -16.34 11.96
N PHE A 27 31.18 -16.27 10.74
CA PHE A 27 31.10 -15.03 9.99
C PHE A 27 29.63 -14.67 9.95
N ALA A 28 29.26 -13.57 10.61
CA ALA A 28 27.94 -12.99 10.43
C ALA A 28 27.72 -12.90 8.92
N GLN A 29 26.78 -13.68 8.40
CA GLN A 29 26.53 -13.73 6.97
C GLN A 29 26.24 -12.30 6.55
N ASP A 30 27.09 -11.74 5.70
CA ASP A 30 26.96 -10.36 5.22
C ASP A 30 25.61 -10.24 4.51
N THR A 31 24.70 -9.45 5.06
CA THR A 31 23.33 -9.30 4.55
C THR A 31 23.19 -8.02 3.73
N ILE A 32 22.20 -7.96 2.85
CA ILE A 32 21.77 -6.74 2.18
C ILE A 32 20.53 -6.23 2.90
N LYS A 33 20.62 -5.12 3.60
CA LYS A 33 19.48 -4.51 4.28
C LYS A 33 18.54 -3.84 3.30
N VAL A 34 17.24 -4.10 3.47
CA VAL A 34 16.16 -3.53 2.66
C VAL A 34 15.19 -2.79 3.58
N GLY A 35 14.99 -1.51 3.33
CA GLY A 35 14.05 -0.69 4.10
C GLY A 35 12.60 -1.00 3.70
N VAL A 36 11.73 -1.12 4.71
CA VAL A 36 10.28 -1.27 4.55
C VAL A 36 9.60 -0.15 5.32
N LEU A 37 9.08 0.84 4.59
CA LEU A 37 8.56 2.10 5.13
C LEU A 37 7.08 2.22 4.85
N HIS A 38 6.26 1.60 5.71
CA HIS A 38 4.81 1.59 5.63
C HIS A 38 4.18 1.88 6.99
N SER A 39 3.07 2.63 7.01
CA SER A 39 2.30 2.87 8.23
C SER A 39 1.63 1.59 8.73
N LEU A 40 2.01 1.16 9.93
CA LEU A 40 1.44 -0.01 10.60
C LEU A 40 0.43 0.42 11.67
N SER A 41 0.33 1.72 11.89
CA SER A 41 -0.64 2.37 12.78
C SER A 41 -1.18 3.67 12.15
N GLY A 42 -2.28 4.21 12.73
CA GLY A 42 -2.97 5.39 12.18
C GLY A 42 -3.88 5.07 11.00
N THR A 43 -4.37 6.13 10.31
CA THR A 43 -5.46 6.04 9.34
C THR A 43 -5.13 5.22 8.09
N MET A 44 -3.84 5.07 7.76
CA MET A 44 -3.39 4.33 6.59
C MET A 44 -3.01 2.88 6.87
N ALA A 45 -3.04 2.44 8.14
CA ALA A 45 -2.66 1.07 8.51
C ALA A 45 -3.50 0.00 7.78
N ILE A 46 -4.78 0.28 7.55
CA ILE A 46 -5.70 -0.64 6.82
C ILE A 46 -5.19 -0.98 5.42
N SER A 47 -4.54 -0.02 4.75
CA SER A 47 -4.02 -0.19 3.38
C SER A 47 -2.53 -0.54 3.34
N GLU A 48 -1.73 -0.12 4.34
CA GLU A 48 -0.27 -0.24 4.28
C GLU A 48 0.28 -1.51 4.96
N THR A 49 -0.46 -2.12 5.89
CA THR A 49 0.01 -3.34 6.58
C THR A 49 0.21 -4.48 5.60
N VAL A 50 -0.71 -4.69 4.66
CA VAL A 50 -0.61 -5.74 3.64
C VAL A 50 0.55 -5.51 2.66
N LEU A 51 0.92 -4.26 2.39
CA LEU A 51 2.10 -3.95 1.56
C LEU A 51 3.39 -4.35 2.28
N LYS A 52 3.50 -4.07 3.58
CA LYS A 52 4.62 -4.55 4.40
C LYS A 52 4.69 -6.08 4.36
N ASP A 53 3.57 -6.79 4.53
CA ASP A 53 3.54 -8.25 4.50
C ASP A 53 3.98 -8.79 3.13
N THR A 54 3.54 -8.16 2.03
CA THR A 54 3.94 -8.53 0.67
C THR A 54 5.46 -8.36 0.45
N VAL A 55 6.05 -7.27 0.94
CA VAL A 55 7.51 -7.08 0.84
C VAL A 55 8.26 -8.14 1.65
N LEU A 56 7.78 -8.47 2.86
CA LEU A 56 8.41 -9.52 3.68
C LEU A 56 8.31 -10.89 3.01
N MET A 57 7.15 -11.24 2.46
CA MET A 57 6.96 -12.48 1.71
C MET A 57 7.93 -12.58 0.52
N ALA A 58 8.06 -11.52 -0.28
CA ALA A 58 8.99 -11.49 -1.40
C ALA A 58 10.46 -11.64 -0.94
N ILE A 59 10.84 -11.02 0.18
CA ILE A 59 12.17 -11.17 0.79
C ILE A 59 12.41 -12.63 1.20
N ASP A 60 11.43 -13.27 1.83
CA ASP A 60 11.53 -14.67 2.27
C ASP A 60 11.68 -15.61 1.08
N GLU A 61 10.92 -15.41 0.00
CA GLU A 61 11.06 -16.20 -1.23
C GLU A 61 12.44 -16.03 -1.90
N ILE A 62 12.94 -14.79 -1.98
CA ILE A 62 14.26 -14.50 -2.54
C ILE A 62 15.33 -15.19 -1.67
N ASN A 63 15.18 -15.09 -0.35
CA ASN A 63 16.09 -15.72 0.61
C ASN A 63 16.07 -17.25 0.53
N ALA A 64 14.90 -17.86 0.34
CA ALA A 64 14.78 -19.31 0.14
C ALA A 64 15.54 -19.77 -1.12
N LYS A 65 15.59 -18.93 -2.15
CA LYS A 65 16.30 -19.18 -3.42
C LYS A 65 17.80 -18.81 -3.38
N GLY A 66 18.36 -18.46 -2.19
CA GLY A 66 19.79 -18.16 -2.02
C GLY A 66 20.13 -16.68 -1.85
N GLY A 67 19.14 -15.79 -1.90
CA GLY A 67 19.34 -14.35 -1.74
C GLY A 67 19.79 -13.64 -3.03
N VAL A 68 20.39 -12.48 -2.87
CA VAL A 68 20.91 -11.64 -3.96
C VAL A 68 22.43 -11.60 -3.89
N LEU A 69 23.11 -11.91 -4.98
CA LEU A 69 24.57 -11.99 -5.04
C LEU A 69 25.19 -12.88 -3.94
N GLY A 70 24.49 -13.96 -3.57
CA GLY A 70 24.93 -14.88 -2.51
C GLY A 70 24.70 -14.37 -1.08
N LYS A 71 24.07 -13.21 -0.91
CA LYS A 71 23.74 -12.61 0.39
C LYS A 71 22.25 -12.67 0.66
N LYS A 72 21.87 -12.94 1.90
CA LYS A 72 20.47 -12.86 2.33
C LYS A 72 20.02 -11.40 2.41
N LEU A 73 18.74 -11.16 2.07
CA LEU A 73 18.10 -9.89 2.33
C LEU A 73 17.65 -9.81 3.79
N GLU A 74 17.88 -8.68 4.43
CA GLU A 74 17.48 -8.40 5.80
C GLU A 74 16.50 -7.23 5.80
N PRO A 75 15.19 -7.45 6.10
CA PRO A 75 14.23 -6.36 6.15
C PRO A 75 14.43 -5.48 7.37
N VAL A 76 14.42 -4.17 7.18
CA VAL A 76 14.38 -3.17 8.24
C VAL A 76 13.03 -2.47 8.17
N VAL A 77 12.09 -2.92 9.00
CA VAL A 77 10.72 -2.42 9.03
C VAL A 77 10.60 -1.25 9.99
N VAL A 78 10.00 -0.16 9.54
CA VAL A 78 9.72 1.02 10.35
C VAL A 78 8.26 1.46 10.20
N ASP A 79 7.65 1.90 11.29
CA ASP A 79 6.30 2.46 11.31
C ASP A 79 6.35 3.99 11.43
N PRO A 80 5.96 4.74 10.41
CA PRO A 80 5.79 6.18 10.48
C PRO A 80 4.40 6.62 10.96
N ALA A 81 3.55 5.70 11.41
CA ALA A 81 2.28 5.95 12.11
C ALA A 81 1.32 6.92 11.37
N SER A 82 1.24 6.86 10.04
CA SER A 82 0.45 7.79 9.21
C SER A 82 0.78 9.28 9.45
N ASN A 83 2.00 9.57 9.90
CA ASN A 83 2.49 10.91 10.21
C ASN A 83 3.55 11.33 9.17
N TRP A 84 3.24 12.32 8.36
CA TRP A 84 4.08 12.69 7.20
C TRP A 84 5.48 13.19 7.58
N PRO A 85 5.67 14.05 8.60
CA PRO A 85 7.00 14.37 9.13
C PRO A 85 7.78 13.15 9.60
N LEU A 86 7.12 12.21 10.27
CA LEU A 86 7.75 10.98 10.76
C LEU A 86 8.19 10.06 9.59
N PHE A 87 7.50 10.06 8.45
CA PHE A 87 7.97 9.39 7.24
C PHE A 87 9.37 9.87 6.82
N ALA A 88 9.58 11.19 6.79
CA ALA A 88 10.88 11.76 6.42
C ALA A 88 11.97 11.41 7.45
N GLU A 89 11.65 11.44 8.74
CA GLU A 89 12.57 11.02 9.82
C GLU A 89 12.97 9.55 9.67
N LYS A 90 11.99 8.66 9.47
CA LYS A 90 12.22 7.21 9.29
C LYS A 90 12.99 6.91 8.01
N ALA A 91 12.72 7.61 6.91
CA ALA A 91 13.51 7.50 5.69
C ALA A 91 14.99 7.86 5.94
N ARG A 92 15.26 8.97 6.64
CA ARG A 92 16.61 9.36 7.00
C ARG A 92 17.30 8.34 7.94
N GLN A 93 16.53 7.77 8.89
CA GLN A 93 17.03 6.68 9.75
C GLN A 93 17.43 5.47 8.91
N LEU A 94 16.57 4.96 8.04
CA LEU A 94 16.83 3.79 7.19
C LEU A 94 18.10 3.98 6.35
N ILE A 95 18.28 5.16 5.74
CA ILE A 95 19.43 5.43 4.86
C ILE A 95 20.69 5.67 5.67
N SER A 96 20.65 6.57 6.65
CA SER A 96 21.86 7.09 7.32
C SER A 96 22.34 6.21 8.45
N LYS A 97 21.42 5.61 9.23
CA LYS A 97 21.72 4.79 10.41
C LYS A 97 21.73 3.31 10.07
N ASP A 98 20.67 2.82 9.47
CA ASP A 98 20.47 1.39 9.23
C ASP A 98 21.20 0.93 7.96
N LYS A 99 21.58 1.87 7.06
CA LYS A 99 22.37 1.62 5.84
C LYS A 99 21.66 0.67 4.88
N VAL A 100 20.35 0.84 4.69
CA VAL A 100 19.60 0.04 3.70
C VAL A 100 20.08 0.35 2.28
N ALA A 101 20.10 -0.67 1.43
CA ALA A 101 20.47 -0.53 0.02
C ALA A 101 19.39 0.18 -0.79
N VAL A 102 18.14 -0.14 -0.51
CA VAL A 102 16.94 0.45 -1.13
C VAL A 102 15.79 0.44 -0.12
N THR A 103 14.73 1.22 -0.39
CA THR A 103 13.51 1.21 0.41
C THR A 103 12.30 0.91 -0.47
N PHE A 104 11.43 0.02 -0.01
CA PHE A 104 10.06 -0.17 -0.52
C PHE A 104 9.12 0.52 0.45
N GLY A 105 8.30 1.46 -0.04
CA GLY A 105 7.49 2.16 0.92
C GLY A 105 6.68 3.33 0.39
N CYS A 106 6.01 3.95 1.33
CA CYS A 106 4.98 4.95 1.17
C CYS A 106 3.72 4.37 0.50
N TRP A 107 2.59 4.99 0.79
CA TRP A 107 1.33 4.73 0.12
C TRP A 107 0.71 6.02 -0.40
N THR A 108 0.60 7.03 0.46
CA THR A 108 0.05 8.32 0.07
C THR A 108 1.06 9.16 -0.71
N SER A 109 0.59 9.96 -1.66
CA SER A 109 1.48 10.90 -2.36
C SER A 109 2.07 11.96 -1.41
N VAL A 110 1.39 12.28 -0.31
CA VAL A 110 1.95 13.20 0.69
C VAL A 110 3.10 12.56 1.48
N SER A 111 3.03 11.26 1.80
CA SER A 111 4.17 10.57 2.43
C SER A 111 5.36 10.48 1.47
N ARG A 112 5.12 10.13 0.19
CA ARG A 112 6.17 10.13 -0.84
C ARG A 112 6.82 11.51 -0.98
N LYS A 113 6.03 12.58 -1.08
CA LYS A 113 6.56 13.96 -1.19
C LYS A 113 7.32 14.39 0.07
N SER A 114 6.95 13.89 1.24
CA SER A 114 7.69 14.16 2.49
C SER A 114 9.07 13.50 2.51
N VAL A 115 9.20 12.30 1.94
CA VAL A 115 10.48 11.57 1.92
C VAL A 115 11.35 11.91 0.71
N LEU A 116 10.77 12.40 -0.38
CA LEU A 116 11.49 12.68 -1.64
C LEU A 116 12.76 13.52 -1.43
N PRO A 117 12.74 14.65 -0.69
CA PRO A 117 13.95 15.44 -0.46
C PRO A 117 15.04 14.64 0.27
N VAL A 118 14.66 13.71 1.16
CA VAL A 118 15.63 12.86 1.89
C VAL A 118 16.32 11.88 0.95
N TYR A 119 15.57 11.24 0.04
CA TYR A 119 16.14 10.31 -0.95
C TYR A 119 17.04 11.03 -1.95
N GLU A 120 16.68 12.23 -2.37
CA GLU A 120 17.49 13.05 -3.29
C GLU A 120 18.77 13.56 -2.61
N GLU A 121 18.67 14.11 -1.39
CA GLU A 121 19.81 14.60 -0.61
C GLU A 121 20.83 13.49 -0.33
N LEU A 122 20.36 12.31 0.07
CA LEU A 122 21.21 11.19 0.45
C LEU A 122 21.52 10.24 -0.71
N ASN A 123 21.07 10.57 -1.92
CA ASN A 123 21.24 9.79 -3.15
C ASN A 123 20.89 8.31 -2.97
N SER A 124 19.75 8.03 -2.34
CA SER A 124 19.24 6.69 -2.09
C SER A 124 18.03 6.40 -3.00
N LEU A 125 17.50 5.17 -2.98
CA LEU A 125 16.44 4.71 -3.87
C LEU A 125 15.17 4.36 -3.10
N LEU A 126 14.04 4.87 -3.60
CA LEU A 126 12.69 4.53 -3.16
C LEU A 126 11.93 3.81 -4.28
N PHE A 127 11.39 2.64 -3.98
CA PHE A 127 10.39 1.97 -4.81
C PHE A 127 9.00 2.27 -4.26
N TYR A 128 8.26 3.11 -4.98
CA TYR A 128 6.91 3.54 -4.62
C TYR A 128 5.87 2.65 -5.31
N PRO A 129 5.08 1.84 -4.55
CA PRO A 129 4.36 0.70 -5.12
C PRO A 129 2.96 1.00 -5.67
N VAL A 130 2.32 2.10 -5.28
CA VAL A 130 0.90 2.36 -5.55
C VAL A 130 0.67 3.46 -6.59
N GLN A 131 -0.59 3.61 -7.00
CA GLN A 131 -0.99 4.68 -7.92
C GLN A 131 -0.67 6.07 -7.37
N TYR A 132 -0.53 7.02 -8.27
CA TYR A 132 -0.27 8.41 -7.92
C TYR A 132 -0.82 9.37 -8.99
N GLU A 133 -0.80 10.66 -8.70
CA GLU A 133 -1.31 11.71 -9.58
C GLU A 133 -0.45 12.00 -10.81
N GLY A 134 0.71 11.35 -10.94
CA GLY A 134 1.71 11.77 -11.93
C GLY A 134 2.35 13.10 -11.55
N GLU A 135 2.76 13.89 -12.57
CA GLU A 135 3.32 15.26 -12.42
C GLU A 135 4.54 15.34 -11.47
N GLU A 136 5.28 14.25 -11.33
CA GLU A 136 6.50 14.17 -10.52
C GLU A 136 7.52 13.26 -11.20
N LEU A 137 8.77 13.68 -11.20
CA LEU A 137 9.90 12.92 -11.73
C LEU A 137 11.09 13.09 -10.78
N SER A 138 11.66 11.98 -10.33
CA SER A 138 12.91 11.94 -9.58
C SER A 138 13.74 10.73 -10.01
N LYS A 139 15.05 10.93 -10.13
CA LYS A 139 16.01 9.85 -10.39
C LYS A 139 16.16 8.89 -9.20
N ASN A 140 15.64 9.28 -8.04
CA ASN A 140 15.73 8.54 -6.79
C ASN A 140 14.46 7.76 -6.47
N VAL A 141 13.41 7.85 -7.31
CA VAL A 141 12.14 7.16 -7.09
C VAL A 141 11.73 6.33 -8.30
N PHE A 142 11.46 5.06 -8.06
CA PHE A 142 10.81 4.18 -9.02
C PHE A 142 9.30 4.19 -8.78
N TYR A 143 8.55 4.80 -9.68
CA TYR A 143 7.09 4.86 -9.63
C TYR A 143 6.54 3.60 -10.30
N THR A 144 6.14 2.60 -9.53
CA THR A 144 5.69 1.31 -10.05
C THR A 144 4.16 1.17 -10.10
N GLY A 145 3.44 2.11 -9.52
CA GLY A 145 1.99 2.19 -9.56
C GLY A 145 1.45 2.98 -10.77
N ALA A 146 0.15 2.90 -10.97
CA ALA A 146 -0.53 3.52 -12.11
C ALA A 146 -0.57 5.06 -12.01
N ALA A 147 -0.33 5.72 -13.13
CA ALA A 147 -0.62 7.14 -13.33
C ALA A 147 -2.08 7.34 -13.79
N PRO A 148 -2.63 8.58 -13.79
CA PRO A 148 -4.04 8.81 -14.09
C PRO A 148 -4.50 8.33 -15.47
N ASN A 149 -3.62 8.33 -16.47
CA ASN A 149 -3.92 7.79 -17.80
C ASN A 149 -3.99 6.26 -17.84
N GLN A 150 -3.53 5.59 -16.80
CA GLN A 150 -3.54 4.13 -16.67
C GLN A 150 -4.67 3.62 -15.75
N GLN A 151 -5.24 4.48 -14.90
CA GLN A 151 -6.28 4.12 -13.94
C GLN A 151 -7.49 5.08 -14.01
N ALA A 152 -7.31 6.33 -13.60
CA ALA A 152 -8.41 7.26 -13.35
C ALA A 152 -9.17 7.63 -14.63
N ILE A 153 -8.47 7.96 -15.71
CA ILE A 153 -9.09 8.32 -16.99
C ILE A 153 -9.85 7.14 -17.60
N PRO A 154 -9.26 5.93 -17.77
CA PRO A 154 -10.00 4.78 -18.31
C PRO A 154 -11.21 4.40 -17.46
N ALA A 155 -11.14 4.49 -16.15
CA ALA A 155 -12.27 4.19 -15.27
C ALA A 155 -13.43 5.19 -15.47
N VAL A 156 -13.14 6.48 -15.63
CA VAL A 156 -14.15 7.50 -15.92
C VAL A 156 -14.71 7.32 -17.34
N GLU A 157 -13.87 7.00 -18.34
CA GLU A 157 -14.37 6.64 -19.68
C GLU A 157 -15.32 5.46 -19.66
N TYR A 158 -15.02 4.44 -18.86
CA TYR A 158 -15.94 3.30 -18.67
C TYR A 158 -17.29 3.77 -18.11
N LEU A 159 -17.31 4.59 -17.06
CA LEU A 159 -18.57 5.14 -16.51
C LEU A 159 -19.37 5.94 -17.54
N MET A 160 -18.69 6.61 -18.48
CA MET A 160 -19.35 7.36 -19.58
C MET A 160 -19.91 6.45 -20.67
N SER A 161 -19.37 5.23 -20.81
CA SER A 161 -19.77 4.26 -21.82
C SER A 161 -21.17 3.67 -21.52
N LYS A 162 -21.76 3.02 -22.52
CA LYS A 162 -23.04 2.32 -22.35
C LYS A 162 -22.96 1.24 -21.27
N ASP A 163 -21.90 0.47 -21.26
CA ASP A 163 -21.71 -0.64 -20.33
C ASP A 163 -21.44 -0.16 -18.90
N GLY A 164 -20.80 1.00 -18.75
CA GLY A 164 -20.54 1.66 -17.47
C GLY A 164 -21.68 2.53 -16.96
N GLY A 165 -22.85 2.53 -17.63
CA GLY A 165 -24.05 3.22 -17.17
C GLY A 165 -24.34 4.55 -17.86
N SER A 166 -23.52 5.03 -18.79
CA SER A 166 -23.72 6.27 -19.57
C SER A 166 -23.80 7.53 -18.69
N ALA A 167 -22.93 7.63 -17.67
CA ALA A 167 -22.88 8.78 -16.77
C ALA A 167 -22.64 10.09 -17.55
N LYS A 168 -23.33 11.14 -17.16
CA LYS A 168 -23.25 12.51 -17.72
C LYS A 168 -22.93 13.56 -16.66
N ARG A 169 -23.02 13.18 -15.38
CA ARG A 169 -22.69 14.00 -14.23
C ARG A 169 -21.72 13.24 -13.31
N PHE A 170 -20.80 13.96 -12.71
CA PHE A 170 -19.75 13.34 -11.92
C PHE A 170 -19.58 14.05 -10.59
N VAL A 171 -19.46 13.25 -9.54
CA VAL A 171 -19.01 13.69 -8.22
C VAL A 171 -17.58 13.22 -8.03
N LEU A 172 -16.65 14.16 -7.92
CA LEU A 172 -15.26 13.91 -7.63
C LEU A 172 -15.05 14.09 -6.12
N LEU A 173 -15.05 12.99 -5.36
CA LEU A 173 -14.96 12.98 -3.91
C LEU A 173 -13.62 12.40 -3.47
N GLY A 174 -12.86 13.13 -2.65
CA GLY A 174 -11.53 12.67 -2.23
C GLY A 174 -11.12 13.07 -0.82
N THR A 175 -10.08 12.43 -0.33
CA THR A 175 -9.36 12.90 0.85
C THR A 175 -8.60 14.18 0.51
N ASP A 176 -8.54 15.14 1.44
CA ASP A 176 -7.98 16.48 1.19
C ASP A 176 -6.46 16.49 1.27
N TYR A 177 -5.80 16.06 0.17
CA TYR A 177 -4.36 16.19 -0.01
C TYR A 177 -3.96 16.12 -1.50
N VAL A 178 -2.67 16.14 -1.80
CA VAL A 178 -2.15 16.33 -3.17
C VAL A 178 -2.70 15.33 -4.19
N TYR A 179 -2.77 14.01 -3.88
CA TYR A 179 -3.22 13.00 -4.84
C TYR A 179 -4.67 13.22 -5.29
N PRO A 180 -5.69 13.28 -4.40
CA PRO A 180 -7.07 13.54 -4.82
C PRO A 180 -7.23 14.89 -5.52
N ARG A 181 -6.62 15.94 -4.99
CA ARG A 181 -6.70 17.29 -5.56
C ARG A 181 -6.17 17.34 -6.99
N THR A 182 -5.00 16.75 -7.24
CA THR A 182 -4.39 16.74 -8.58
C THR A 182 -5.12 15.77 -9.50
N THR A 183 -5.48 14.57 -9.05
CA THR A 183 -6.26 13.61 -9.84
C THR A 183 -7.61 14.19 -10.25
N ASN A 184 -8.32 14.84 -9.34
CA ASN A 184 -9.62 15.45 -9.65
C ASN A 184 -9.48 16.65 -10.60
N LYS A 185 -8.40 17.44 -10.50
CA LYS A 185 -8.06 18.48 -11.50
C LYS A 185 -7.87 17.89 -12.90
N ILE A 186 -7.14 16.78 -13.01
CA ILE A 186 -6.94 16.05 -14.27
C ILE A 186 -8.28 15.51 -14.78
N LEU A 187 -9.07 14.87 -13.93
CA LEU A 187 -10.37 14.32 -14.30
C LEU A 187 -11.37 15.42 -14.71
N ARG A 188 -11.37 16.58 -14.03
CA ARG A 188 -12.21 17.71 -14.42
C ARG A 188 -11.83 18.21 -15.82
N ALA A 189 -10.55 18.35 -16.11
CA ALA A 189 -10.07 18.75 -17.45
C ALA A 189 -10.46 17.70 -18.49
N PHE A 190 -10.31 16.42 -18.19
CA PHE A 190 -10.72 15.32 -19.05
C PHE A 190 -12.23 15.33 -19.31
N LEU A 191 -13.08 15.43 -18.29
CA LEU A 191 -14.53 15.50 -18.40
C LEU A 191 -14.98 16.69 -19.28
N LYS A 192 -14.37 17.84 -19.08
CA LYS A 192 -14.63 19.04 -19.92
C LYS A 192 -14.25 18.81 -21.38
N SER A 193 -13.14 18.12 -21.65
CA SER A 193 -12.75 17.74 -23.02
C SER A 193 -13.73 16.80 -23.71
N LYS A 194 -14.50 16.03 -22.91
CA LYS A 194 -15.59 15.16 -23.38
C LYS A 194 -16.95 15.88 -23.42
N GLY A 195 -17.00 17.18 -23.20
CA GLY A 195 -18.21 18.00 -23.28
C GLY A 195 -19.07 18.01 -22.02
N VAL A 196 -18.58 17.53 -20.88
CA VAL A 196 -19.28 17.66 -19.60
C VAL A 196 -19.17 19.10 -19.09
N ALA A 197 -20.31 19.74 -18.82
CA ALA A 197 -20.36 21.11 -18.34
C ALA A 197 -19.90 21.22 -16.88
N ASP A 198 -19.36 22.37 -16.47
CA ASP A 198 -18.91 22.58 -15.08
C ASP A 198 -20.05 22.36 -14.05
N ALA A 199 -21.29 22.71 -14.39
CA ALA A 199 -22.48 22.47 -13.57
C ALA A 199 -22.77 20.97 -13.35
N ASP A 200 -22.24 20.10 -14.18
CA ASP A 200 -22.39 18.64 -14.11
C ASP A 200 -21.18 17.96 -13.41
N ILE A 201 -20.29 18.76 -12.79
CA ILE A 201 -19.14 18.25 -12.03
C ILE A 201 -19.16 18.84 -10.62
N MET A 202 -19.54 18.03 -9.65
CA MET A 202 -19.42 18.36 -8.22
C MET A 202 -18.08 17.88 -7.69
N GLU A 203 -17.48 18.65 -6.80
CA GLU A 203 -16.17 18.31 -6.19
C GLU A 203 -16.27 18.56 -4.69
N ASP A 204 -15.86 17.57 -3.88
CA ASP A 204 -15.86 17.67 -2.41
C ASP A 204 -14.66 16.92 -1.82
N TYR A 205 -14.17 17.38 -0.67
CA TYR A 205 -13.00 16.82 -0.01
C TYR A 205 -13.21 16.68 1.48
N THR A 206 -12.62 15.63 2.08
CA THR A 206 -12.65 15.36 3.51
C THR A 206 -11.25 15.19 4.07
N PRO A 207 -10.97 15.56 5.33
CA PRO A 207 -9.67 15.29 5.93
C PRO A 207 -9.41 13.77 6.07
N PHE A 208 -8.15 13.38 6.26
CA PHE A 208 -7.83 12.02 6.69
C PHE A 208 -8.55 11.65 7.98
N GLY A 209 -9.02 10.40 8.10
CA GLY A 209 -9.75 9.93 9.28
C GLY A 209 -11.18 10.48 9.40
N HIS A 210 -11.72 11.11 8.35
CA HIS A 210 -13.10 11.58 8.35
C HIS A 210 -14.10 10.43 8.49
N SER A 211 -15.10 10.59 9.36
CA SER A 211 -16.05 9.53 9.69
C SER A 211 -17.52 9.90 9.51
N ASP A 212 -17.86 11.20 9.35
CA ASP A 212 -19.24 11.66 9.18
C ASP A 212 -19.56 12.00 7.72
N TYR A 213 -20.00 11.01 6.97
CA TYR A 213 -20.37 11.18 5.55
C TYR A 213 -21.86 11.50 5.31
N GLN A 214 -22.66 11.65 6.36
CA GLN A 214 -24.11 11.85 6.22
C GLN A 214 -24.45 13.05 5.32
N GLY A 215 -23.84 14.19 5.56
CA GLY A 215 -24.08 15.41 4.78
C GLY A 215 -23.57 15.31 3.34
N ILE A 216 -22.43 14.61 3.14
CA ILE A 216 -21.84 14.41 1.81
C ILE A 216 -22.74 13.49 0.96
N ILE A 217 -23.20 12.37 1.51
CA ILE A 217 -24.09 11.47 0.80
C ILE A 217 -25.43 12.16 0.48
N ALA A 218 -25.96 12.98 1.38
CA ALA A 218 -27.16 13.78 1.09
C ALA A 218 -26.93 14.78 -0.06
N LYS A 219 -25.78 15.45 -0.13
CA LYS A 219 -25.40 16.31 -1.28
C LYS A 219 -25.33 15.51 -2.58
N ILE A 220 -24.71 14.33 -2.56
CA ILE A 220 -24.61 13.43 -3.73
C ILE A 220 -26.01 13.06 -4.22
N LYS A 221 -26.91 12.64 -3.32
CA LYS A 221 -28.30 12.29 -3.67
C LYS A 221 -29.04 13.47 -4.31
N LYS A 222 -28.89 14.66 -3.71
CA LYS A 222 -29.51 15.89 -4.27
C LYS A 222 -28.95 16.17 -5.67
N PHE A 223 -27.64 16.14 -5.84
CA PHE A 223 -27.00 16.36 -7.13
C PHE A 223 -27.44 15.34 -8.18
N ALA A 224 -27.58 14.07 -7.81
CA ALA A 224 -28.02 13.00 -8.70
C ALA A 224 -29.51 13.08 -9.08
N SER A 225 -30.35 13.76 -8.27
CA SER A 225 -31.81 13.86 -8.55
C SER A 225 -32.16 14.82 -9.68
N GLU A 226 -31.20 15.55 -10.25
CA GLU A 226 -31.45 16.56 -11.28
C GLU A 226 -31.52 16.00 -12.72
N GLY A 227 -31.93 14.76 -12.89
CA GLY A 227 -32.39 14.19 -14.15
C GLY A 227 -31.35 13.66 -15.13
N LYS A 228 -30.04 13.75 -14.81
CA LYS A 228 -28.94 13.15 -15.59
C LYS A 228 -28.31 11.99 -14.83
N LYS A 229 -27.90 10.93 -15.54
CA LYS A 229 -27.16 9.82 -14.94
C LYS A 229 -25.88 10.32 -14.29
N THR A 230 -25.75 10.10 -13.00
CA THR A 230 -24.65 10.58 -12.16
C THR A 230 -23.78 9.41 -11.70
N ALA A 231 -22.48 9.59 -11.66
CA ALA A 231 -21.52 8.66 -11.04
C ALA A 231 -20.63 9.38 -10.03
N VAL A 232 -20.17 8.66 -9.03
CA VAL A 232 -19.18 9.12 -8.06
C VAL A 232 -17.83 8.53 -8.39
N VAL A 233 -16.80 9.36 -8.43
CA VAL A 233 -15.40 8.96 -8.52
C VAL A 233 -14.77 9.21 -7.15
N SER A 234 -14.39 8.13 -6.46
CA SER A 234 -13.85 8.20 -5.10
C SER A 234 -12.34 8.07 -5.09
N THR A 235 -11.69 9.11 -4.58
CA THR A 235 -10.27 9.14 -4.23
C THR A 235 -10.10 9.25 -2.70
N ILE A 236 -11.04 8.69 -1.93
CA ILE A 236 -10.95 8.56 -0.48
C ILE A 236 -9.92 7.50 -0.16
N ASN A 237 -9.08 7.76 0.85
CA ASN A 237 -7.98 6.88 1.24
C ASN A 237 -8.05 6.45 2.71
N GLY A 238 -7.50 5.26 2.99
CA GLY A 238 -7.37 4.72 4.33
C GLY A 238 -8.71 4.36 4.97
N ASP A 239 -8.74 4.42 6.29
CA ASP A 239 -9.88 4.01 7.12
C ASP A 239 -11.17 4.82 6.89
N SER A 240 -11.08 6.02 6.29
CA SER A 240 -12.24 6.83 5.89
C SER A 240 -13.15 6.15 4.86
N ASN A 241 -12.67 5.13 4.14
CA ASN A 241 -13.49 4.33 3.24
C ASN A 241 -14.59 3.56 4.00
N VAL A 242 -14.30 3.08 5.20
CA VAL A 242 -15.25 2.29 6.00
C VAL A 242 -16.53 3.09 6.32
N PRO A 243 -16.47 4.27 6.97
CA PRO A 243 -17.66 5.07 7.23
C PRO A 243 -18.31 5.62 5.96
N PHE A 244 -17.55 5.91 4.90
CA PHE A 244 -18.13 6.32 3.61
C PHE A 244 -19.05 5.25 3.03
N TYR A 245 -18.58 4.01 2.88
CA TYR A 245 -19.38 2.93 2.33
C TYR A 245 -20.50 2.50 3.26
N LYS A 246 -20.29 2.53 4.57
CA LYS A 246 -21.36 2.28 5.54
C LYS A 246 -22.51 3.27 5.36
N GLU A 247 -22.19 4.56 5.25
CA GLU A 247 -23.19 5.61 5.11
C GLU A 247 -23.86 5.59 3.72
N LEU A 248 -23.12 5.25 2.67
CA LEU A 248 -23.65 5.01 1.34
C LEU A 248 -24.78 3.96 1.37
N GLY A 249 -24.52 2.84 2.06
CA GLY A 249 -25.50 1.77 2.27
C GLY A 249 -26.68 2.21 3.14
N ASN A 250 -26.42 2.89 4.27
CA ASN A 250 -27.46 3.39 5.19
C ASN A 250 -28.46 4.31 4.49
N GLN A 251 -28.00 5.19 3.62
CA GLN A 251 -28.85 6.10 2.87
C GLN A 251 -29.45 5.49 1.61
N GLY A 252 -29.19 4.20 1.34
CA GLY A 252 -29.77 3.44 0.24
C GLY A 252 -29.33 3.92 -1.14
N LEU A 253 -28.12 4.48 -1.28
CA LEU A 253 -27.56 4.89 -2.57
C LEU A 253 -27.02 3.66 -3.29
N LYS A 254 -27.79 3.13 -4.23
CA LYS A 254 -27.47 1.90 -4.97
C LYS A 254 -26.63 2.20 -6.20
N ALA A 255 -25.80 1.22 -6.59
CA ALA A 255 -25.00 1.30 -7.81
C ALA A 255 -25.83 1.45 -9.09
N THR A 256 -27.07 0.94 -9.11
CA THR A 256 -28.01 1.12 -10.22
C THR A 256 -28.43 2.57 -10.43
N ASP A 257 -28.42 3.37 -9.38
CA ASP A 257 -28.88 4.75 -9.39
C ASP A 257 -27.69 5.71 -9.54
N VAL A 258 -26.66 5.53 -8.69
CA VAL A 258 -25.44 6.33 -8.67
C VAL A 258 -24.24 5.40 -8.42
N PRO A 259 -23.64 4.82 -9.46
CA PRO A 259 -22.44 4.01 -9.30
C PRO A 259 -21.28 4.81 -8.71
N VAL A 260 -20.54 4.19 -7.81
CA VAL A 260 -19.25 4.68 -7.30
C VAL A 260 -18.15 3.88 -7.94
N VAL A 261 -17.11 4.53 -8.46
CA VAL A 261 -15.81 3.90 -8.75
C VAL A 261 -14.77 4.43 -7.77
N ALA A 262 -14.07 3.52 -7.10
CA ALA A 262 -12.98 3.84 -6.17
C ALA A 262 -11.62 3.53 -6.78
N PHE A 263 -10.61 4.37 -6.45
CA PHE A 263 -9.23 4.19 -6.90
C PHE A 263 -8.29 3.69 -5.79
N SER A 264 -8.81 3.51 -4.58
CA SER A 264 -8.02 3.14 -3.41
C SER A 264 -8.77 2.16 -2.51
N VAL A 265 -9.50 1.23 -3.12
CA VAL A 265 -10.26 0.19 -2.41
C VAL A 265 -9.99 -1.16 -3.06
N GLY A 266 -9.42 -2.05 -2.28
CA GLY A 266 -9.33 -3.47 -2.53
C GLY A 266 -10.18 -4.26 -1.55
N GLU A 267 -9.95 -5.56 -1.46
CA GLU A 267 -10.70 -6.43 -0.54
C GLU A 267 -10.43 -6.10 0.94
N GLU A 268 -9.24 -5.57 1.26
CA GLU A 268 -8.85 -5.23 2.64
C GLU A 268 -9.68 -4.08 3.21
N GLU A 269 -9.90 -3.02 2.43
CA GLU A 269 -10.67 -1.85 2.87
C GLU A 269 -12.15 -2.19 3.10
N LEU A 270 -12.63 -3.31 2.55
CA LEU A 270 -14.01 -3.77 2.73
C LEU A 270 -14.18 -4.70 3.93
N ARG A 271 -13.09 -5.09 4.62
CA ARG A 271 -13.18 -5.90 5.85
C ARG A 271 -13.94 -5.15 6.93
N GLY A 272 -14.93 -5.80 7.52
CA GLY A 272 -15.77 -5.21 8.57
C GLY A 272 -16.86 -4.25 8.07
N VAL A 273 -17.07 -4.15 6.75
CA VAL A 273 -18.19 -3.42 6.13
C VAL A 273 -19.24 -4.42 5.67
N ASP A 274 -20.54 -4.10 5.88
CA ASP A 274 -21.62 -4.85 5.20
C ASP A 274 -21.56 -4.55 3.71
N THR A 275 -21.15 -5.53 2.92
CA THR A 275 -20.96 -5.37 1.47
C THR A 275 -22.24 -5.60 0.65
N LYS A 276 -23.31 -6.09 1.25
CA LYS A 276 -24.58 -6.33 0.53
C LYS A 276 -25.14 -5.09 -0.18
N PRO A 277 -25.22 -3.91 0.48
CA PRO A 277 -25.69 -2.71 -0.20
C PRO A 277 -24.69 -2.16 -1.22
N LEU A 278 -23.44 -2.65 -1.25
CA LEU A 278 -22.38 -2.16 -2.13
C LEU A 278 -22.28 -2.92 -3.46
N VAL A 279 -23.07 -3.97 -3.65
CA VAL A 279 -23.04 -4.78 -4.87
C VAL A 279 -23.33 -3.91 -6.10
N GLY A 280 -22.42 -3.98 -7.08
CA GLY A 280 -22.47 -3.21 -8.33
C GLY A 280 -21.69 -1.91 -8.33
N HIS A 281 -21.21 -1.41 -7.18
CA HIS A 281 -20.19 -0.39 -7.16
C HIS A 281 -18.85 -0.96 -7.65
N LEU A 282 -17.95 -0.11 -8.11
CA LEU A 282 -16.75 -0.48 -8.84
C LEU A 282 -15.48 -0.08 -8.11
N ALA A 283 -14.41 -0.81 -8.33
CA ALA A 283 -13.07 -0.42 -7.97
C ALA A 283 -12.16 -0.54 -9.21
N ALA A 284 -11.27 0.43 -9.39
CA ALA A 284 -10.22 0.40 -10.39
C ALA A 284 -8.88 0.35 -9.65
N TRP A 285 -8.32 -0.84 -9.51
CA TRP A 285 -7.15 -1.11 -8.71
C TRP A 285 -6.15 -2.00 -9.45
N ASN A 286 -4.90 -2.04 -9.02
CA ASN A 286 -3.85 -2.79 -9.70
C ASN A 286 -3.93 -4.29 -9.47
N TYR A 287 -4.52 -4.73 -8.35
CA TYR A 287 -4.59 -6.11 -7.93
C TYR A 287 -5.88 -6.39 -7.16
N PHE A 288 -6.45 -7.57 -7.40
CA PHE A 288 -7.55 -8.12 -6.60
C PHE A 288 -7.27 -9.59 -6.32
N MET A 289 -7.31 -10.01 -5.06
CA MET A 289 -7.09 -11.40 -4.65
C MET A 289 -8.16 -12.37 -5.18
N SER A 290 -9.33 -11.85 -5.53
CA SER A 290 -10.45 -12.61 -6.09
C SER A 290 -10.31 -12.95 -7.59
N ILE A 291 -9.31 -12.42 -8.29
CA ILE A 291 -9.07 -12.72 -9.71
C ILE A 291 -8.63 -14.18 -9.86
N LYS A 292 -9.38 -14.93 -10.67
CA LYS A 292 -9.08 -16.34 -10.97
C LYS A 292 -8.06 -16.44 -12.10
N SER A 293 -6.80 -16.57 -11.75
CA SER A 293 -5.71 -16.85 -12.68
C SER A 293 -4.67 -17.78 -12.03
N PRO A 294 -3.88 -18.54 -12.81
CA PRO A 294 -2.82 -19.39 -12.26
C PRO A 294 -1.82 -18.59 -11.38
N ALA A 295 -1.38 -17.42 -11.86
CA ALA A 295 -0.45 -16.57 -11.12
C ALA A 295 -1.02 -16.10 -9.79
N ASN A 296 -2.32 -15.71 -9.76
CA ASN A 296 -2.96 -15.26 -8.52
C ASN A 296 -3.26 -16.42 -7.54
N THR A 297 -3.38 -17.65 -8.06
CA THR A 297 -3.54 -18.84 -7.21
C THR A 297 -2.21 -19.24 -6.56
N GLU A 298 -1.10 -19.03 -7.26
CA GLU A 298 0.25 -19.25 -6.73
C GLU A 298 0.63 -18.20 -5.68
N PHE A 299 0.32 -16.93 -5.93
CA PHE A 299 0.54 -15.81 -5.01
C PHE A 299 -0.33 -15.92 -3.76
#